data_491327f30660aaa94f8da58cf76088e1
#
_entry.id   491327f30660aaa94f8da58cf76088e1
#
_cell.length_a   1.000
_cell.length_b   1.000
_cell.length_c   1.000
_cell.angle_alpha   90.00
_cell.angle_beta   90.00
_cell.angle_gamma   90.00
#
_symmetry.space_group_name_H-M   'P 1'
#
loop_
_entity.id
_entity.type
_entity.pdbx_description
1 polymer ?
#
loop_
_entity_poly.entity_id
_entity_poly.type
_entity_poly.pdbx_seq_one_letter_code
_entity_poly.pdbx_strand_id
1 'polypeptide(L)'
;NNSGLKKEMEKLEKACKKICELTQKLETSFLYDSIPIAHIRNASAWAHLKSADGKKTIIIENADRMLESVRNALLKILEEPPEDTVFVLTTSRRNAVMPTILSRVRTYSFSERTPAQQQEVISRVFHKENFPGTIDDFLLTYLPVSPDVLRDCSSKFFVSIADEHIPEIPALVKACGNFDPRIMLKIFLNGMNVYGRKCMSVPAGAQAAYELTKVLKDCWNNVTVYNQSVNSALEILVRDIAKINKLHGKILKWTVM
;
A
#
# COMPACT_ATOMS: atom_id res chain seq x y z
N ASN A 1 37.34 -22.92 20.86
CA ASN A 1 36.77 -22.74 19.51
C ASN A 1 35.69 -21.64 19.35
N ASN A 2 35.62 -20.73 20.31
CA ASN A 2 34.63 -19.64 20.27
C ASN A 2 34.96 -18.54 19.24
N SER A 3 36.20 -18.43 18.79
CA SER A 3 36.62 -17.38 17.81
C SER A 3 36.24 -17.75 16.36
N GLY A 4 36.18 -19.03 16.02
CA GLY A 4 35.74 -19.50 14.71
C GLY A 4 34.23 -19.27 14.50
N LEU A 5 33.43 -19.62 15.49
CA LEU A 5 31.96 -19.40 15.48
C LEU A 5 31.59 -17.92 15.39
N LYS A 6 32.32 -17.05 16.08
CA LYS A 6 32.10 -15.59 15.96
C LYS A 6 32.38 -15.07 14.55
N LYS A 7 33.47 -15.52 13.90
CA LYS A 7 33.80 -15.11 12.52
C LYS A 7 32.79 -15.63 11.50
N GLU A 8 32.22 -16.82 11.71
CA GLU A 8 31.15 -17.34 10.82
C GLU A 8 29.84 -16.59 11.02
N MET A 9 29.46 -16.26 12.26
CA MET A 9 28.30 -15.41 12.54
C MET A 9 28.43 -14.04 11.91
N GLU A 10 29.58 -13.35 12.03
CA GLU A 10 29.81 -12.07 11.40
C GLU A 10 29.72 -12.12 9.85
N LYS A 11 30.18 -13.24 9.25
CA LYS A 11 30.04 -13.45 7.80
C LYS A 11 28.57 -13.65 7.39
N LEU A 12 27.82 -14.42 8.17
CA LEU A 12 26.39 -14.63 7.98
C LEU A 12 25.60 -13.33 8.11
N GLU A 13 25.88 -12.54 9.15
CA GLU A 13 25.23 -11.23 9.34
C GLU A 13 25.50 -10.27 8.18
N LYS A 14 26.76 -10.22 7.70
CA LYS A 14 27.12 -9.41 6.52
C LYS A 14 26.43 -9.90 5.25
N ALA A 15 26.31 -11.20 5.06
CA ALA A 15 25.61 -11.77 3.91
C ALA A 15 24.10 -11.48 3.96
N CYS A 16 23.46 -11.65 5.12
CA CYS A 16 22.06 -11.31 5.34
C CYS A 16 21.80 -9.82 5.10
N LYS A 17 22.66 -8.94 5.62
CA LYS A 17 22.54 -7.48 5.40
C LYS A 17 22.64 -7.14 3.92
N LYS A 18 23.58 -7.74 3.20
CA LYS A 18 23.74 -7.54 1.75
C LYS A 18 22.53 -8.05 0.96
N ILE A 19 21.95 -9.18 1.35
CA ILE A 19 20.72 -9.72 0.76
C ILE A 19 19.57 -8.72 0.97
N CYS A 20 19.38 -8.23 2.20
CA CYS A 20 18.35 -7.23 2.51
C CYS A 20 18.53 -5.93 1.69
N GLU A 21 19.77 -5.43 1.58
CA GLU A 21 20.07 -4.23 0.76
C GLU A 21 19.77 -4.45 -0.73
N LEU A 22 20.09 -5.63 -1.26
CA LEU A 22 19.79 -5.99 -2.66
C LEU A 22 18.29 -6.15 -2.89
N THR A 23 17.57 -6.76 -1.94
CA THR A 23 16.12 -6.93 -1.99
C THR A 23 15.42 -5.56 -1.95
N GLN A 24 15.85 -4.66 -1.06
CA GLN A 24 15.32 -3.28 -1.03
C GLN A 24 15.57 -2.52 -2.33
N LYS A 25 16.76 -2.69 -2.94
CA LYS A 25 17.04 -2.09 -4.26
C LYS A 25 16.15 -2.67 -5.36
N LEU A 26 15.90 -3.97 -5.34
CA LEU A 26 14.96 -4.63 -6.25
C LEU A 26 13.54 -4.08 -6.06
N GLU A 27 13.04 -4.05 -4.83
CA GLU A 27 11.72 -3.52 -4.50
C GLU A 27 11.55 -2.08 -4.97
N THR A 28 12.52 -1.19 -4.70
CA THR A 28 12.46 0.21 -5.13
C THR A 28 12.57 0.37 -6.64
N SER A 29 13.30 -0.50 -7.32
CA SER A 29 13.43 -0.46 -8.78
C SER A 29 12.22 -1.01 -9.52
N PHE A 30 11.43 -1.88 -8.88
CA PHE A 30 10.24 -2.55 -9.44
C PHE A 30 8.91 -2.11 -8.81
N LEU A 31 8.92 -1.05 -7.99
CA LEU A 31 7.69 -0.41 -7.50
C LEU A 31 6.99 0.33 -8.65
N TYR A 32 6.26 -0.43 -9.44
CA TYR A 32 5.40 0.15 -10.47
C TYR A 32 4.04 0.52 -9.86
N ASP A 33 3.61 1.75 -10.05
CA ASP A 33 2.23 2.17 -9.73
C ASP A 33 1.18 1.40 -10.54
N SER A 34 1.56 0.94 -11.73
CA SER A 34 0.77 0.10 -12.62
C SER A 34 1.65 -0.97 -13.26
N ILE A 35 1.05 -2.09 -13.65
CA ILE A 35 1.76 -3.17 -14.33
C ILE A 35 2.14 -2.70 -15.75
N PRO A 36 3.43 -2.70 -16.13
CA PRO A 36 3.84 -2.30 -17.49
C PRO A 36 3.34 -3.29 -18.54
N ILE A 37 2.90 -2.77 -19.68
CA ILE A 37 2.41 -3.59 -20.79
C ILE A 37 3.47 -4.58 -21.33
N ALA A 38 4.75 -4.20 -21.25
CA ALA A 38 5.86 -5.04 -21.66
C ALA A 38 5.91 -6.36 -20.85
N HIS A 39 5.59 -6.32 -19.55
CA HIS A 39 5.57 -7.52 -18.71
C HIS A 39 4.48 -8.49 -19.16
N ILE A 40 3.29 -8.01 -19.46
CA ILE A 40 2.20 -8.86 -19.95
C ILE A 40 2.52 -9.44 -21.34
N ARG A 41 3.12 -8.65 -22.23
CA ARG A 41 3.56 -9.13 -23.54
C ARG A 41 4.64 -10.20 -23.44
N ASN A 42 5.62 -10.00 -22.57
CA ASN A 42 6.68 -10.98 -22.32
C ASN A 42 6.12 -12.25 -21.68
N ALA A 43 5.22 -12.14 -20.71
CA ALA A 43 4.53 -13.26 -20.09
C ALA A 43 3.69 -14.04 -21.13
N SER A 44 2.99 -13.31 -22.00
CA SER A 44 2.21 -13.91 -23.10
C SER A 44 3.13 -14.65 -24.09
N ALA A 45 4.23 -14.04 -24.53
CA ALA A 45 5.20 -14.70 -25.40
C ALA A 45 5.79 -15.95 -24.74
N TRP A 46 6.16 -15.87 -23.47
CA TRP A 46 6.67 -17.03 -22.72
C TRP A 46 5.63 -18.14 -22.56
N ALA A 47 4.36 -17.78 -22.37
CA ALA A 47 3.27 -18.75 -22.28
C ALA A 47 3.17 -19.63 -23.54
N HIS A 48 3.38 -19.07 -24.72
CA HIS A 48 3.32 -19.80 -26.01
C HIS A 48 4.56 -20.63 -26.32
N LEU A 49 5.67 -20.48 -25.57
CA LEU A 49 6.83 -21.36 -25.71
C LEU A 49 6.47 -22.76 -25.20
N LYS A 50 6.92 -23.82 -25.88
CA LYS A 50 6.73 -25.19 -25.42
C LYS A 50 7.46 -25.39 -24.08
N SER A 51 6.77 -25.96 -23.10
CA SER A 51 7.42 -26.45 -21.89
C SER A 51 8.03 -27.81 -22.15
N ALA A 52 9.29 -28.01 -21.75
CA ALA A 52 9.95 -29.31 -21.89
C ALA A 52 9.39 -30.36 -20.95
N ASP A 53 9.01 -29.96 -19.71
CA ASP A 53 8.68 -30.88 -18.62
C ASP A 53 7.58 -30.34 -17.69
N GLY A 54 6.39 -30.04 -18.18
CA GLY A 54 5.29 -29.78 -17.30
C GLY A 54 4.46 -28.51 -17.58
N LYS A 55 3.67 -28.09 -16.58
CA LYS A 55 2.81 -26.92 -16.64
C LYS A 55 3.54 -25.65 -16.25
N LYS A 56 3.28 -24.58 -16.96
CA LYS A 56 3.74 -23.22 -16.65
C LYS A 56 2.71 -22.51 -15.78
N THR A 57 3.18 -21.73 -14.82
CA THR A 57 2.30 -20.86 -14.01
C THR A 57 2.79 -19.42 -14.12
N ILE A 58 1.87 -18.53 -14.49
CA ILE A 58 2.10 -17.08 -14.54
C ILE A 58 1.28 -16.44 -13.44
N ILE A 59 1.94 -15.79 -12.50
CA ILE A 59 1.30 -15.09 -11.38
C ILE A 59 1.34 -13.59 -11.66
N ILE A 60 0.18 -12.95 -11.69
CA ILE A 60 0.01 -11.50 -11.86
C ILE A 60 -0.52 -10.94 -10.56
N GLU A 61 0.34 -10.30 -9.81
CA GLU A 61 -0.03 -9.68 -8.53
C GLU A 61 -0.65 -8.30 -8.74
N ASN A 62 -1.58 -7.93 -7.85
CA ASN A 62 -2.28 -6.65 -7.89
C ASN A 62 -2.95 -6.38 -9.26
N ALA A 63 -3.70 -7.34 -9.77
CA ALA A 63 -4.38 -7.27 -11.07
C ALA A 63 -5.33 -6.05 -11.21
N ASP A 64 -5.72 -5.44 -10.10
CA ASP A 64 -6.45 -4.17 -10.06
C ASP A 64 -5.62 -2.95 -10.47
N ARG A 65 -4.29 -3.06 -10.54
CA ARG A 65 -3.37 -1.98 -10.94
C ARG A 65 -3.07 -1.95 -12.45
N MET A 66 -3.77 -2.72 -13.26
CA MET A 66 -3.60 -2.75 -14.70
C MET A 66 -4.27 -1.54 -15.36
N LEU A 67 -3.53 -0.85 -16.23
CA LEU A 67 -4.07 0.15 -17.15
C LEU A 67 -4.87 -0.53 -18.26
N GLU A 68 -5.69 0.23 -18.97
CA GLU A 68 -6.59 -0.30 -20.02
C GLU A 68 -5.83 -1.07 -21.11
N SER A 69 -4.72 -0.52 -21.61
CA SER A 69 -3.89 -1.18 -22.62
C SER A 69 -3.32 -2.52 -22.16
N VAL A 70 -2.98 -2.63 -20.86
CA VAL A 70 -2.47 -3.85 -20.22
C VAL A 70 -3.57 -4.89 -20.09
N ARG A 71 -4.76 -4.45 -19.66
CA ARG A 71 -5.96 -5.29 -19.55
C ARG A 71 -6.35 -5.90 -20.90
N ASN A 72 -6.37 -5.07 -21.94
CA ASN A 72 -6.68 -5.53 -23.30
C ASN A 72 -5.65 -6.53 -23.85
N ALA A 73 -4.36 -6.36 -23.51
CA ALA A 73 -3.34 -7.34 -23.86
C ALA A 73 -3.51 -8.68 -23.13
N LEU A 74 -3.91 -8.63 -21.84
CA LEU A 74 -4.17 -9.82 -21.03
C LEU A 74 -5.43 -10.57 -21.49
N LEU A 75 -6.50 -9.86 -21.87
CA LEU A 75 -7.74 -10.49 -22.35
C LEU A 75 -7.50 -11.47 -23.49
N LYS A 76 -6.62 -11.12 -24.44
CA LYS A 76 -6.33 -11.97 -25.61
C LYS A 76 -5.81 -13.35 -25.21
N ILE A 77 -4.91 -13.42 -24.21
CA ILE A 77 -4.36 -14.70 -23.78
C ILE A 77 -5.26 -15.44 -22.80
N LEU A 78 -6.13 -14.74 -22.09
CA LEU A 78 -7.13 -15.38 -21.23
C LEU A 78 -8.30 -15.97 -22.01
N GLU A 79 -8.56 -15.53 -23.25
CA GLU A 79 -9.56 -16.12 -24.15
C GLU A 79 -9.11 -17.48 -24.66
N GLU A 80 -7.85 -17.59 -25.06
CA GLU A 80 -7.27 -18.82 -25.63
C GLU A 80 -5.93 -19.11 -24.96
N PRO A 81 -5.93 -19.52 -23.67
CA PRO A 81 -4.70 -19.82 -22.95
C PRO A 81 -4.05 -21.10 -23.49
N PRO A 82 -2.71 -21.16 -23.60
CA PRO A 82 -2.02 -22.41 -23.93
C PRO A 82 -2.34 -23.51 -22.90
N GLU A 83 -2.55 -24.75 -23.38
CA GLU A 83 -2.98 -25.89 -22.55
C GLU A 83 -2.04 -26.21 -21.38
N ASP A 84 -0.76 -25.90 -21.53
CA ASP A 84 0.28 -26.12 -20.51
C ASP A 84 0.45 -24.93 -19.55
N THR A 85 -0.36 -23.87 -19.67
CA THR A 85 -0.17 -22.63 -18.91
C THR A 85 -1.37 -22.30 -18.01
N VAL A 86 -1.08 -21.99 -16.76
CA VAL A 86 -2.06 -21.53 -15.76
C VAL A 86 -1.77 -20.07 -15.42
N PHE A 87 -2.81 -19.22 -15.48
CA PHE A 87 -2.75 -17.84 -15.05
C PHE A 87 -3.38 -17.69 -13.67
N VAL A 88 -2.64 -17.10 -12.74
CA VAL A 88 -3.11 -16.77 -11.39
C VAL A 88 -3.08 -15.26 -11.23
N LEU A 89 -4.23 -14.64 -11.01
CA LEU A 89 -4.36 -13.22 -10.76
C LEU A 89 -4.68 -12.99 -9.28
N THR A 90 -3.92 -12.15 -8.60
CA THR A 90 -4.23 -11.78 -7.22
C THR A 90 -4.66 -10.33 -7.13
N THR A 91 -5.62 -10.01 -6.27
CA THR A 91 -6.09 -8.66 -5.99
C THR A 91 -6.71 -8.58 -4.60
N SER A 92 -6.52 -7.47 -3.91
CA SER A 92 -7.27 -7.12 -2.70
C SER A 92 -8.57 -6.36 -3.01
N ARG A 93 -8.81 -5.98 -4.28
CA ARG A 93 -9.95 -5.17 -4.71
C ARG A 93 -10.64 -5.77 -5.93
N ARG A 94 -11.41 -6.84 -5.69
CA ARG A 94 -12.13 -7.54 -6.78
C ARG A 94 -12.93 -6.59 -7.67
N ASN A 95 -13.59 -5.59 -7.09
CA ASN A 95 -14.44 -4.65 -7.82
C ASN A 95 -13.64 -3.67 -8.74
N ALA A 96 -12.34 -3.58 -8.57
CA ALA A 96 -11.46 -2.79 -9.45
C ALA A 96 -10.90 -3.61 -10.63
N VAL A 97 -11.11 -4.93 -10.63
CA VAL A 97 -10.80 -5.79 -11.78
C VAL A 97 -11.96 -5.76 -12.76
N MET A 98 -11.66 -5.59 -14.05
CA MET A 98 -12.70 -5.50 -15.08
C MET A 98 -13.58 -6.74 -15.14
N PRO A 99 -14.90 -6.58 -15.32
CA PRO A 99 -15.84 -7.69 -15.49
C PRO A 99 -15.45 -8.65 -16.64
N THR A 100 -14.88 -8.13 -17.70
CA THR A 100 -14.37 -8.92 -18.84
C THR A 100 -13.23 -9.87 -18.48
N ILE A 101 -12.37 -9.50 -17.53
CA ILE A 101 -11.35 -10.40 -16.97
C ILE A 101 -12.00 -11.39 -16.04
N LEU A 102 -12.88 -10.92 -15.13
CA LEU A 102 -13.57 -11.78 -14.16
C LEU A 102 -14.41 -12.86 -14.82
N SER A 103 -14.97 -12.62 -16.01
CA SER A 103 -15.74 -13.63 -16.76
C SER A 103 -14.89 -14.75 -17.36
N ARG A 104 -13.57 -14.58 -17.46
CA ARG A 104 -12.62 -15.53 -18.05
C ARG A 104 -11.77 -16.27 -17.01
N VAL A 105 -11.91 -15.91 -15.74
CA VAL A 105 -11.15 -16.53 -14.65
C VAL A 105 -12.05 -17.12 -13.59
N ARG A 106 -11.61 -18.19 -12.96
CA ARG A 106 -12.32 -18.75 -11.80
C ARG A 106 -11.92 -17.94 -10.55
N THR A 107 -12.91 -17.36 -9.90
CA THR A 107 -12.68 -16.51 -8.71
C THR A 107 -12.70 -17.35 -7.44
N TYR A 108 -11.65 -17.18 -6.63
CA TYR A 108 -11.55 -17.70 -5.27
C TYR A 108 -11.45 -16.53 -4.30
N SER A 109 -12.34 -16.48 -3.32
CA SER A 109 -12.33 -15.42 -2.30
C SER A 109 -11.72 -15.94 -1.01
N PHE A 110 -10.81 -15.14 -0.44
CA PHE A 110 -10.23 -15.37 0.88
C PHE A 110 -10.94 -14.44 1.87
N SER A 111 -11.53 -15.00 2.91
CA SER A 111 -12.11 -14.22 4.00
C SER A 111 -11.03 -13.63 4.90
N GLU A 112 -11.38 -12.54 5.58
CA GLU A 112 -10.51 -12.00 6.61
C GLU A 112 -10.32 -13.02 7.75
N ARG A 113 -9.11 -13.07 8.28
CA ARG A 113 -8.76 -13.97 9.37
C ARG A 113 -9.27 -13.42 10.71
N THR A 114 -9.78 -14.30 11.54
CA THR A 114 -10.06 -13.96 12.93
C THR A 114 -8.77 -13.59 13.68
N PRO A 115 -8.81 -12.84 14.79
CA PRO A 115 -7.62 -12.53 15.58
C PRO A 115 -6.80 -13.77 15.96
N ALA A 116 -7.46 -14.88 16.32
CA ALA A 116 -6.79 -16.14 16.66
C ALA A 116 -6.02 -16.72 15.46
N GLN A 117 -6.64 -16.73 14.26
CA GLN A 117 -5.99 -17.19 13.03
C GLN A 117 -4.83 -16.27 12.61
N GLN A 118 -4.92 -14.97 12.89
CA GLN A 118 -3.82 -14.02 12.65
C GLN A 118 -2.62 -14.34 13.55
N GLN A 119 -2.85 -14.61 14.82
CA GLN A 119 -1.80 -15.02 15.76
C GLN A 119 -1.16 -16.35 15.36
N GLU A 120 -1.96 -17.32 14.92
CA GLU A 120 -1.43 -18.59 14.40
C GLU A 120 -0.50 -18.36 13.20
N VAL A 121 -0.86 -17.49 12.27
CA VAL A 121 -0.01 -17.15 11.12
C VAL A 121 1.28 -16.47 11.58
N ILE A 122 1.21 -15.50 12.50
CA ILE A 122 2.39 -14.80 13.03
C ILE A 122 3.34 -15.80 13.70
N SER A 123 2.82 -16.69 14.53
CA SER A 123 3.61 -17.72 15.21
C SER A 123 4.20 -18.74 14.23
N ARG A 124 3.39 -19.31 13.34
CA ARG A 124 3.79 -20.43 12.47
C ARG A 124 4.66 -20.01 11.29
N VAL A 125 4.34 -18.86 10.67
CA VAL A 125 5.03 -18.41 9.43
C VAL A 125 6.21 -17.50 9.76
N PHE A 126 6.02 -16.58 10.71
CA PHE A 126 7.05 -15.61 11.07
C PHE A 126 7.84 -15.98 12.34
N HIS A 127 7.52 -17.12 12.95
CA HIS A 127 8.19 -17.62 14.16
C HIS A 127 8.23 -16.60 15.32
N LYS A 128 7.17 -15.79 15.43
CA LYS A 128 7.04 -14.79 16.49
C LYS A 128 5.86 -15.13 17.41
N GLU A 129 6.15 -15.57 18.61
CA GLU A 129 5.14 -15.88 19.60
C GLU A 129 4.65 -14.61 20.34
N ASN A 130 3.37 -14.61 20.71
CA ASN A 130 2.75 -13.56 21.54
C ASN A 130 2.93 -12.12 21.01
N PHE A 131 2.86 -11.92 19.70
CA PHE A 131 2.89 -10.57 19.14
C PHE A 131 1.58 -9.82 19.47
N PRO A 132 1.65 -8.65 20.14
CA PRO A 132 0.45 -7.89 20.49
C PRO A 132 -0.03 -7.10 19.25
N GLY A 133 -0.99 -7.63 18.51
CA GLY A 133 -1.55 -6.94 17.35
C GLY A 133 -1.98 -7.85 16.22
N THR A 134 -2.33 -7.25 15.11
CA THR A 134 -2.74 -7.93 13.88
C THR A 134 -1.53 -8.31 13.02
N ILE A 135 -1.77 -9.10 11.95
CA ILE A 135 -0.74 -9.35 10.93
C ILE A 135 -0.28 -8.03 10.29
N ASP A 136 -1.21 -7.10 10.05
CA ASP A 136 -0.87 -5.78 9.49
C ASP A 136 0.08 -5.03 10.44
N ASP A 137 -0.21 -5.02 11.74
CA ASP A 137 0.68 -4.39 12.73
C ASP A 137 2.06 -5.07 12.76
N PHE A 138 2.09 -6.40 12.63
CA PHE A 138 3.34 -7.14 12.56
C PHE A 138 4.14 -6.76 11.30
N LEU A 139 3.51 -6.73 10.14
CA LEU A 139 4.17 -6.36 8.89
C LEU A 139 4.69 -4.91 8.90
N LEU A 140 4.01 -4.00 9.61
CA LEU A 140 4.47 -2.62 9.80
C LEU A 140 5.80 -2.55 10.56
N THR A 141 6.19 -3.55 11.33
CA THR A 141 7.50 -3.58 12.02
C THR A 141 8.69 -3.73 11.06
N TYR A 142 8.43 -4.20 9.84
CA TYR A 142 9.45 -4.34 8.78
C TYR A 142 9.58 -3.12 7.88
N LEU A 143 8.78 -2.07 8.10
CA LEU A 143 8.93 -0.85 7.31
C LEU A 143 10.29 -0.18 7.58
N PRO A 144 10.89 0.43 6.55
CA PRO A 144 12.16 1.16 6.71
C PRO A 144 12.03 2.40 7.61
N VAL A 145 10.80 2.84 7.86
CA VAL A 145 10.47 3.96 8.74
C VAL A 145 9.41 3.53 9.76
N SER A 146 9.62 3.86 11.02
CA SER A 146 8.64 3.55 12.07
C SER A 146 7.26 4.16 11.77
N PRO A 147 6.16 3.43 11.98
CA PRO A 147 4.81 3.98 11.87
C PRO A 147 4.57 5.24 12.71
N ASP A 148 5.28 5.38 13.83
CA ASP A 148 5.16 6.57 14.70
C ASP A 148 5.72 7.82 14.02
N VAL A 149 6.80 7.71 13.25
CA VAL A 149 7.33 8.82 12.44
C VAL A 149 6.30 9.28 11.42
N LEU A 150 5.60 8.34 10.77
CA LEU A 150 4.55 8.66 9.80
C LEU A 150 3.33 9.32 10.45
N ARG A 151 2.95 8.88 11.66
CA ARG A 151 1.89 9.50 12.45
C ARG A 151 2.27 10.92 12.87
N ASP A 152 3.53 11.12 13.26
CA ASP A 152 4.07 12.42 13.63
C ASP A 152 4.10 13.39 12.43
N CYS A 153 4.51 12.90 11.26
CA CYS A 153 4.42 13.65 10.00
C CYS A 153 2.98 14.03 9.66
N SER A 154 2.01 13.12 9.83
CA SER A 154 0.60 13.40 9.57
C SER A 154 0.03 14.41 10.57
N SER A 155 0.45 14.34 11.83
CA SER A 155 0.08 15.32 12.86
C SER A 155 0.60 16.71 12.53
N LYS A 156 1.89 16.84 12.24
CA LYS A 156 2.51 18.11 11.83
C LYS A 156 1.86 18.71 10.59
N PHE A 157 1.54 17.87 9.62
CA PHE A 157 0.82 18.27 8.41
C PHE A 157 -0.56 18.86 8.74
N PHE A 158 -1.35 18.15 9.55
CA PHE A 158 -2.68 18.60 9.93
C PHE A 158 -2.65 19.89 10.75
N VAL A 159 -1.77 19.95 11.75
CA VAL A 159 -1.57 21.13 12.61
C VAL A 159 -1.18 22.36 11.78
N SER A 160 -0.26 22.19 10.83
CA SER A 160 0.17 23.26 9.93
C SER A 160 -1.03 23.86 9.17
N ILE A 161 -1.90 23.01 8.60
CA ILE A 161 -3.07 23.48 7.87
C ILE A 161 -4.11 24.14 8.81
N ALA A 162 -4.30 23.57 10.02
CA ALA A 162 -5.20 24.15 11.02
C ALA A 162 -4.75 25.54 11.46
N ASP A 163 -3.44 25.79 11.48
CA ASP A 163 -2.83 27.09 11.76
C ASP A 163 -2.67 27.99 10.52
N GLU A 164 -3.31 27.63 9.42
CA GLU A 164 -3.32 28.37 8.15
C GLU A 164 -1.93 28.47 7.48
N HIS A 165 -1.03 27.54 7.79
CA HIS A 165 0.25 27.39 7.11
C HIS A 165 0.16 26.32 6.03
N ILE A 166 0.80 26.56 4.89
CA ILE A 166 0.89 25.56 3.81
C ILE A 166 2.13 24.70 4.07
N PRO A 167 1.97 23.37 4.32
CA PRO A 167 3.11 22.49 4.52
C PRO A 167 3.88 22.27 3.21
N GLU A 168 5.21 22.15 3.31
CA GLU A 168 6.05 21.75 2.17
C GLU A 168 5.92 20.25 1.88
N ILE A 169 5.09 19.90 0.90
CA ILE A 169 4.78 18.51 0.57
C ILE A 169 6.00 17.67 0.19
N PRO A 170 6.93 18.14 -0.69
CA PRO A 170 8.10 17.35 -1.04
C PRO A 170 9.02 17.04 0.16
N ALA A 171 9.20 17.99 1.07
CA ALA A 171 9.98 17.78 2.29
C ALA A 171 9.31 16.79 3.23
N LEU A 172 7.98 16.88 3.37
CA LEU A 172 7.17 15.96 4.15
C LEU A 172 7.26 14.53 3.61
N VAL A 173 7.03 14.34 2.32
CA VAL A 173 7.09 13.01 1.68
C VAL A 173 8.49 12.41 1.82
N LYS A 174 9.54 13.22 1.69
CA LYS A 174 10.91 12.79 1.94
C LYS A 174 11.13 12.36 3.39
N ALA A 175 10.56 13.07 4.35
CA ALA A 175 10.63 12.71 5.77
C ALA A 175 9.88 11.41 6.10
N CYS A 176 8.81 11.09 5.37
CA CYS A 176 8.07 9.84 5.49
C CYS A 176 8.85 8.61 4.99
N GLY A 177 10.00 8.80 4.31
CA GLY A 177 10.85 7.72 3.84
C GLY A 177 10.53 7.23 2.43
N ASN A 178 11.46 6.45 1.87
CA ASN A 178 11.34 5.94 0.50
C ASN A 178 10.92 4.45 0.52
N PHE A 179 9.62 4.19 0.50
CA PHE A 179 9.03 2.86 0.40
C PHE A 179 7.69 2.95 -0.34
N ASP A 180 6.90 1.86 -0.39
CA ASP A 180 5.63 1.84 -1.16
C ASP A 180 4.76 3.07 -0.81
N PRO A 181 4.51 3.97 -1.78
CA PRO A 181 3.78 5.21 -1.54
C PRO A 181 2.35 4.99 -1.03
N ARG A 182 1.75 3.85 -1.36
CA ARG A 182 0.38 3.52 -0.92
C ARG A 182 0.34 3.08 0.53
N ILE A 183 1.34 2.29 0.96
CA ILE A 183 1.46 1.92 2.39
C ILE A 183 1.74 3.17 3.22
N MET A 184 2.68 4.01 2.76
CA MET A 184 2.99 5.28 3.40
C MET A 184 1.74 6.15 3.55
N LEU A 185 1.00 6.36 2.44
CA LEU A 185 -0.22 7.17 2.44
C LEU A 185 -1.30 6.59 3.35
N LYS A 186 -1.49 5.25 3.37
CA LYS A 186 -2.45 4.58 4.26
C LYS A 186 -2.19 4.93 5.73
N ILE A 187 -0.94 4.81 6.17
CA ILE A 187 -0.56 5.10 7.56
C ILE A 187 -0.73 6.59 7.85
N PHE A 188 -0.28 7.44 6.93
CA PHE A 188 -0.38 8.88 7.02
C PHE A 188 -1.83 9.37 7.15
N LEU A 189 -2.74 8.91 6.28
CA LEU A 189 -4.16 9.27 6.34
C LEU A 189 -4.84 8.70 7.60
N ASN A 190 -4.46 7.50 8.04
CA ASN A 190 -4.96 6.93 9.29
C ASN A 190 -4.56 7.77 10.50
N GLY A 191 -3.37 8.37 10.51
CA GLY A 191 -2.96 9.32 11.54
C GLY A 191 -3.88 10.53 11.62
N MET A 192 -4.39 11.01 10.49
CA MET A 192 -5.33 12.15 10.45
C MET A 192 -6.75 11.83 10.90
N ASN A 193 -7.17 10.56 10.86
CA ASN A 193 -8.50 10.14 11.33
C ASN A 193 -8.74 10.45 12.82
N VAL A 194 -7.67 10.57 13.61
CA VAL A 194 -7.76 10.99 15.02
C VAL A 194 -8.41 12.37 15.15
N TYR A 195 -8.08 13.29 14.25
CA TYR A 195 -8.64 14.65 14.25
C TYR A 195 -10.11 14.66 13.83
N GLY A 196 -10.52 13.80 12.90
CA GLY A 196 -11.93 13.60 12.56
C GLY A 196 -12.76 13.16 13.78
N ARG A 197 -12.22 12.23 14.60
CA ARG A 197 -12.89 11.81 15.83
C ARG A 197 -12.97 12.96 16.85
N LYS A 198 -11.92 13.73 17.01
CA LYS A 198 -11.92 14.92 17.89
C LYS A 198 -12.92 15.97 17.41
N CYS A 199 -13.08 16.17 16.10
CA CYS A 199 -14.13 17.04 15.57
C CYS A 199 -15.53 16.61 16.01
N MET A 200 -15.83 15.32 16.07
CA MET A 200 -17.13 14.81 16.50
C MET A 200 -17.45 15.13 17.98
N SER A 201 -16.43 15.35 18.81
CA SER A 201 -16.60 15.71 20.22
C SER A 201 -16.90 17.20 20.44
N VAL A 202 -16.83 18.02 19.38
CA VAL A 202 -17.08 19.46 19.47
C VAL A 202 -18.52 19.76 18.97
N PRO A 203 -19.30 20.64 19.65
CA PRO A 203 -20.60 21.07 19.16
C PRO A 203 -20.48 21.58 17.72
N ALA A 204 -21.41 21.19 16.85
CA ALA A 204 -21.39 21.45 15.41
C ALA A 204 -20.18 20.84 14.63
N GLY A 205 -19.36 19.99 15.23
CA GLY A 205 -18.21 19.36 14.58
C GLY A 205 -18.54 18.16 13.70
N ALA A 206 -19.73 17.59 13.79
CA ALA A 206 -20.12 16.40 13.04
C ALA A 206 -20.02 16.60 11.51
N GLN A 207 -20.45 17.76 11.00
CA GLN A 207 -20.36 18.07 9.58
C GLN A 207 -18.91 18.21 9.12
N ALA A 208 -18.07 18.90 9.89
CA ALA A 208 -16.64 19.02 9.60
C ALA A 208 -15.92 17.64 9.64
N ALA A 209 -16.29 16.78 10.58
CA ALA A 209 -15.77 15.41 10.67
C ALA A 209 -16.15 14.56 9.44
N TYR A 210 -17.40 14.67 8.99
CA TYR A 210 -17.87 14.00 7.78
C TYR A 210 -17.10 14.47 6.54
N GLU A 211 -17.00 15.80 6.35
CA GLU A 211 -16.26 16.38 5.22
C GLU A 211 -14.77 15.99 5.25
N LEU A 212 -14.14 16.03 6.43
CA LEU A 212 -12.76 15.58 6.60
C LEU A 212 -12.60 14.11 6.21
N THR A 213 -13.49 13.24 6.67
CA THR A 213 -13.46 11.82 6.30
C THR A 213 -13.60 11.63 4.80
N LYS A 214 -14.46 12.41 4.16
CA LYS A 214 -14.66 12.37 2.70
C LYS A 214 -13.39 12.76 1.96
N VAL A 215 -12.76 13.88 2.28
CA VAL A 215 -11.54 14.32 1.58
C VAL A 215 -10.35 13.40 1.81
N LEU A 216 -10.24 12.77 2.99
CA LEU A 216 -9.24 11.72 3.25
C LEU A 216 -9.46 10.50 2.35
N LYS A 217 -10.73 10.07 2.20
CA LYS A 217 -11.09 8.97 1.29
C LYS A 217 -10.84 9.33 -0.17
N ASP A 218 -11.14 10.54 -0.58
CA ASP A 218 -10.89 11.02 -1.94
C ASP A 218 -9.39 11.09 -2.23
N CYS A 219 -8.57 11.57 -1.28
CA CYS A 219 -7.10 11.52 -1.39
C CYS A 219 -6.59 10.08 -1.56
N TRP A 220 -7.10 9.14 -0.77
CA TRP A 220 -6.78 7.73 -0.92
C TRP A 220 -7.15 7.18 -2.31
N ASN A 221 -8.35 7.48 -2.79
CA ASN A 221 -8.82 7.04 -4.10
C ASN A 221 -8.00 7.65 -5.24
N ASN A 222 -7.61 8.93 -5.12
CA ASN A 222 -6.78 9.60 -6.12
C ASN A 222 -5.48 8.83 -6.38
N VAL A 223 -4.83 8.36 -5.33
CA VAL A 223 -3.58 7.59 -5.47
C VAL A 223 -3.83 6.13 -5.85
N THR A 224 -4.85 5.48 -5.25
CA THR A 224 -5.01 4.03 -5.39
C THR A 224 -5.87 3.61 -6.58
N VAL A 225 -6.82 4.43 -6.98
CA VAL A 225 -7.75 4.15 -8.09
C VAL A 225 -7.32 4.90 -9.35
N TYR A 226 -7.01 6.19 -9.21
CA TYR A 226 -6.68 7.06 -10.35
C TYR A 226 -5.19 7.17 -10.63
N ASN A 227 -4.34 6.50 -9.85
CA ASN A 227 -2.87 6.46 -10.01
C ASN A 227 -2.22 7.87 -10.01
N GLN A 228 -2.79 8.82 -9.27
CA GLN A 228 -2.16 10.13 -9.08
C GLN A 228 -0.91 10.01 -8.20
N SER A 229 0.04 10.92 -8.38
CA SER A 229 1.20 11.00 -7.50
C SER A 229 0.78 11.37 -6.08
N VAL A 230 1.48 10.83 -5.06
CA VAL A 230 1.21 11.16 -3.67
C VAL A 230 1.37 12.66 -3.41
N ASN A 231 2.38 13.31 -4.01
CA ASN A 231 2.58 14.74 -3.88
C ASN A 231 1.36 15.53 -4.34
N SER A 232 0.87 15.26 -5.54
CA SER A 232 -0.32 15.95 -6.09
C SER A 232 -1.58 15.68 -5.27
N ALA A 233 -1.76 14.45 -4.79
CA ALA A 233 -2.89 14.10 -3.95
C ALA A 233 -2.86 14.82 -2.58
N LEU A 234 -1.68 14.97 -1.97
CA LEU A 234 -1.50 15.71 -0.74
C LEU A 234 -1.66 17.22 -0.94
N GLU A 235 -1.24 17.79 -2.07
CA GLU A 235 -1.50 19.21 -2.41
C GLU A 235 -3.00 19.52 -2.52
N ILE A 236 -3.77 18.60 -3.12
CA ILE A 236 -5.23 18.69 -3.17
C ILE A 236 -5.80 18.61 -1.75
N LEU A 237 -5.32 17.66 -0.96
CA LEU A 237 -5.77 17.45 0.41
C LEU A 237 -5.55 18.69 1.29
N VAL A 238 -4.41 19.39 1.16
CA VAL A 238 -4.14 20.66 1.86
C VAL A 238 -5.24 21.68 1.59
N ARG A 239 -5.60 21.88 0.30
CA ARG A 239 -6.64 22.83 -0.09
C ARG A 239 -8.01 22.47 0.45
N ASP A 240 -8.33 21.17 0.41
CA ASP A 240 -9.63 20.69 0.86
C ASP A 240 -9.77 20.79 2.39
N ILE A 241 -8.75 20.43 3.16
CA ILE A 241 -8.73 20.60 4.62
C ILE A 241 -8.78 22.08 4.99
N ALA A 242 -8.00 22.94 4.32
CA ALA A 242 -8.05 24.39 4.57
C ALA A 242 -9.43 24.99 4.29
N LYS A 243 -10.12 24.51 3.23
CA LYS A 243 -11.50 24.91 2.93
C LYS A 243 -12.47 24.49 4.03
N ILE A 244 -12.38 23.27 4.53
CA ILE A 244 -13.19 22.78 5.66
C ILE A 244 -12.95 23.64 6.89
N ASN A 245 -11.69 23.92 7.23
CA ASN A 245 -11.32 24.75 8.38
C ASN A 245 -11.96 26.15 8.28
N LYS A 246 -11.93 26.75 7.09
CA LYS A 246 -12.52 28.06 6.84
C LYS A 246 -14.06 28.06 6.91
N LEU A 247 -14.71 27.04 6.35
CA LEU A 247 -16.18 26.91 6.32
C LEU A 247 -16.77 26.68 7.71
N HIS A 248 -16.06 25.95 8.56
CA HIS A 248 -16.56 25.57 9.89
C HIS A 248 -15.92 26.40 11.03
N GLY A 249 -15.58 27.68 10.75
CA GLY A 249 -15.13 28.61 11.79
C GLY A 249 -13.85 28.19 12.52
N LYS A 250 -12.90 27.62 11.79
CA LYS A 250 -11.60 27.13 12.32
C LYS A 250 -11.73 26.02 13.35
N ILE A 251 -12.75 25.18 13.19
CA ILE A 251 -13.04 24.07 14.11
C ILE A 251 -11.85 23.10 14.23
N LEU A 252 -11.06 22.94 13.17
CA LEU A 252 -9.89 22.06 13.17
C LEU A 252 -8.83 22.53 14.17
N LYS A 253 -8.73 23.83 14.46
CA LYS A 253 -7.81 24.37 15.44
C LYS A 253 -8.11 23.89 16.85
N TRP A 254 -9.38 23.69 17.20
CA TRP A 254 -9.81 23.13 18.50
C TRP A 254 -9.45 21.65 18.68
N THR A 255 -9.27 20.93 17.58
CA THR A 255 -8.89 19.51 17.64
C THR A 255 -7.39 19.27 17.87
N VAL A 256 -6.61 20.32 17.73
CA VAL A 256 -5.14 20.32 17.87
C VAL A 256 -4.72 20.72 19.29
N MET A 257 -5.55 21.48 19.98
CA MET A 257 -5.38 21.80 21.41
C MET A 257 -5.75 20.58 22.26
#